data_0c8b935ed840aaf535c2e81a1c4958a1
#
_entry.id   0c8b935ed840aaf535c2e81a1c4958a1
#
_cell.length_a   1.000
_cell.length_b   1.000
_cell.length_c   1.000
_cell.angle_alpha   90.00
_cell.angle_beta   90.00
_cell.angle_gamma   90.00
#
_symmetry.space_group_name_H-M   'P 1'
#
loop_
_entity.id
_entity.type
_entity.pdbx_description
1 polymer ?
#
loop_
_entity_poly.entity_id
_entity_poly.type
_entity_poly.pdbx_seq_one_letter_code
_entity_poly.pdbx_strand_id
1 'polypeptide(L)'
;MKKIFVLLLLCQNLLLVACTTITPKGPEITEQLLSEERRSREVILSDRMIEAEAYSELNSERHLKEQCHVNINAFNGTVLVTGQAPSEELSNNIMTIVQAIANVKLVHNNLSIDYPTDTATRNNDELITEGVKAAFNQIRTIPDFYPSMIKVNTENSVVYLMGLVHREEGTIAIKITKLQPSVKEIVTIFEYID
;
A
#
# COMPACT_ATOMS: atom_id res chain seq x y z
N MET A 1 45.85 35.44 -42.16
CA MET A 1 46.16 34.35 -41.20
C MET A 1 45.55 34.58 -39.77
N LYS A 2 45.27 35.82 -39.36
CA LYS A 2 44.67 36.05 -37.99
C LYS A 2 43.16 35.72 -37.84
N LYS A 3 42.41 35.63 -38.93
CA LYS A 3 40.96 35.37 -38.89
C LYS A 3 40.61 33.88 -38.78
N ILE A 4 41.51 33.00 -39.15
CA ILE A 4 41.31 31.53 -39.06
C ILE A 4 41.54 31.02 -37.62
N PHE A 5 42.44 31.66 -36.87
CA PHE A 5 42.74 31.28 -35.49
C PHE A 5 41.62 31.60 -34.49
N VAL A 6 40.82 32.64 -34.76
CA VAL A 6 39.68 33.03 -33.91
C VAL A 6 38.48 32.09 -34.09
N LEU A 7 38.31 31.50 -35.28
CA LEU A 7 37.23 30.55 -35.56
C LEU A 7 37.48 29.17 -34.94
N LEU A 8 38.74 28.79 -34.74
CA LEU A 8 39.11 27.51 -34.10
C LEU A 8 38.98 27.53 -32.57
N LEU A 9 39.06 28.72 -31.95
CA LEU A 9 38.87 28.87 -30.51
C LEU A 9 37.39 28.91 -30.08
N LEU A 10 36.46 29.19 -30.99
CA LEU A 10 35.02 29.22 -30.71
C LEU A 10 34.34 27.84 -30.80
N CYS A 11 34.99 26.84 -31.41
CA CYS A 11 34.45 25.49 -31.53
C CYS A 11 34.75 24.56 -30.34
N GLN A 12 35.56 24.98 -29.36
CA GLN A 12 36.00 24.11 -28.25
C GLN A 12 35.12 24.16 -27.00
N ASN A 13 34.03 24.96 -26.99
CA ASN A 13 33.14 25.08 -25.83
C ASN A 13 31.78 24.39 -25.98
N LEU A 14 31.62 23.45 -26.92
CA LEU A 14 30.29 22.86 -27.18
C LEU A 14 30.28 21.33 -27.07
N LEU A 15 30.90 20.74 -26.05
CA LEU A 15 30.73 19.30 -25.75
C LEU A 15 30.89 19.03 -24.25
N LEU A 16 30.12 19.70 -23.42
CA LEU A 16 29.75 19.20 -22.08
C LEU A 16 28.25 18.92 -22.07
N VAL A 17 27.82 17.93 -22.84
CA VAL A 17 26.56 17.27 -22.60
C VAL A 17 26.77 16.45 -21.34
N ALA A 18 26.41 17.05 -20.19
CA ALA A 18 26.26 16.33 -18.96
C ALA A 18 25.16 15.28 -19.20
N CYS A 19 25.52 14.02 -19.34
CA CYS A 19 24.61 12.92 -19.17
C CYS A 19 24.11 12.96 -17.74
N THR A 20 23.02 13.67 -17.50
CA THR A 20 22.21 13.46 -16.31
C THR A 20 21.62 12.06 -16.45
N THR A 21 22.22 11.10 -15.76
CA THR A 21 21.60 9.80 -15.54
C THR A 21 20.32 10.06 -14.75
N ILE A 22 19.18 10.01 -15.44
CA ILE A 22 17.87 9.97 -14.78
C ILE A 22 17.79 8.59 -14.15
N THR A 23 18.26 8.47 -12.90
CA THR A 23 17.91 7.34 -12.07
C THR A 23 16.40 7.42 -11.87
N PRO A 24 15.60 6.37 -12.15
CA PRO A 24 14.19 6.37 -11.82
C PRO A 24 14.07 6.53 -10.31
N LYS A 25 13.64 7.71 -9.87
CA LYS A 25 13.39 8.01 -8.47
C LYS A 25 12.16 7.22 -8.09
N GLY A 26 12.32 6.18 -7.27
CA GLY A 26 11.19 5.50 -6.65
C GLY A 26 10.33 6.53 -5.90
N PRO A 27 9.07 6.21 -5.53
CA PRO A 27 8.18 7.15 -4.86
C PRO A 27 8.88 7.70 -3.61
N GLU A 28 9.20 9.00 -3.66
CA GLU A 28 9.89 9.69 -2.58
C GLU A 28 8.91 9.89 -1.41
N ILE A 29 9.27 9.40 -0.22
CA ILE A 29 8.54 9.70 1.00
C ILE A 29 8.94 11.12 1.40
N THR A 30 8.02 12.07 1.28
CA THR A 30 8.24 13.47 1.66
C THR A 30 8.07 13.65 3.17
N GLU A 31 8.69 14.68 3.76
CA GLU A 31 8.48 15.02 5.17
C GLU A 31 7.00 15.29 5.49
N GLN A 32 6.27 15.88 4.55
CA GLN A 32 4.83 16.09 4.69
C GLN A 32 4.08 14.77 4.86
N LEU A 33 4.38 13.75 4.04
CA LEU A 33 3.75 12.43 4.17
C LEU A 33 4.04 11.80 5.55
N LEU A 34 5.26 11.98 6.08
CA LEU A 34 5.62 11.45 7.39
C LEU A 34 4.81 12.09 8.53
N SER A 35 4.61 13.42 8.48
CA SER A 35 3.78 14.11 9.47
C SER A 35 2.32 13.71 9.37
N GLU A 36 1.80 13.53 8.15
CA GLU A 36 0.43 13.11 7.88
C GLU A 36 0.17 11.66 8.31
N GLU A 37 1.14 10.77 8.21
CA GLU A 37 0.99 9.36 8.61
C GLU A 37 1.31 9.07 10.07
N ARG A 38 1.86 10.00 10.83
CA ARG A 38 2.31 9.82 12.25
C ARG A 38 3.32 8.68 12.43
N ARG A 39 4.00 8.26 11.38
CA ARG A 39 4.96 7.15 11.38
C ARG A 39 6.31 7.61 10.88
N SER A 40 7.38 7.01 11.39
CA SER A 40 8.72 7.31 10.88
C SER A 40 8.92 6.76 9.47
N ARG A 41 9.84 7.38 8.75
CA ARG A 41 10.22 6.94 7.39
C ARG A 41 10.68 5.49 7.35
N GLU A 42 11.44 5.07 8.36
CA GLU A 42 11.98 3.72 8.47
C GLU A 42 10.85 2.69 8.60
N VAL A 43 9.82 2.99 9.40
CA VAL A 43 8.64 2.13 9.57
C VAL A 43 7.87 2.01 8.26
N ILE A 44 7.61 3.13 7.56
CA ILE A 44 6.89 3.11 6.28
C ILE A 44 7.67 2.32 5.22
N LEU A 45 9.00 2.48 5.18
CA LEU A 45 9.86 1.72 4.26
C LEU A 45 9.87 0.23 4.62
N SER A 46 9.94 -0.11 5.92
CA SER A 46 9.88 -1.49 6.37
C SER A 46 8.57 -2.17 5.96
N ASP A 47 7.41 -1.51 6.12
CA ASP A 47 6.13 -2.03 5.68
C ASP A 47 6.08 -2.30 4.16
N ARG A 48 6.62 -1.37 3.36
CA ARG A 48 6.73 -1.56 1.91
C ARG A 48 7.63 -2.72 1.52
N MET A 49 8.72 -2.93 2.26
CA MET A 49 9.62 -4.08 2.05
C MET A 49 8.91 -5.39 2.40
N ILE A 50 8.18 -5.44 3.51
CA ILE A 50 7.36 -6.61 3.89
C ILE A 50 6.39 -6.97 2.75
N GLU A 51 5.63 -5.99 2.23
CA GLU A 51 4.69 -6.22 1.13
C GLU A 51 5.39 -6.74 -0.12
N ALA A 52 6.50 -6.10 -0.51
CA ALA A 52 7.25 -6.49 -1.71
C ALA A 52 7.85 -7.90 -1.60
N GLU A 53 8.42 -8.24 -0.44
CA GLU A 53 8.99 -9.57 -0.17
C GLU A 53 7.88 -10.63 -0.14
N ALA A 54 6.74 -10.35 0.52
CA ALA A 54 5.60 -11.24 0.54
C ALA A 54 5.10 -11.58 -0.87
N TYR A 55 4.89 -10.55 -1.71
CA TYR A 55 4.49 -10.79 -3.10
C TYR A 55 5.56 -11.53 -3.92
N SER A 56 6.85 -11.29 -3.67
CA SER A 56 7.95 -11.99 -4.33
C SER A 56 7.92 -13.49 -3.99
N GLU A 57 7.85 -13.81 -2.70
CA GLU A 57 7.82 -15.20 -2.21
C GLU A 57 6.55 -15.94 -2.69
N LEU A 58 5.37 -15.34 -2.52
CA LEU A 58 4.11 -15.94 -2.98
C LEU A 58 4.09 -16.17 -4.50
N ASN A 59 4.66 -15.27 -5.29
CA ASN A 59 4.76 -15.42 -6.75
C ASN A 59 5.82 -16.44 -7.18
N SER A 60 6.79 -16.76 -6.34
CA SER A 60 7.78 -17.82 -6.60
C SER A 60 7.16 -19.23 -6.49
N GLU A 61 6.11 -19.35 -5.67
CA GLU A 61 5.35 -20.59 -5.48
C GLU A 61 4.28 -20.73 -6.57
N ARG A 62 4.57 -21.52 -7.61
CA ARG A 62 3.71 -21.64 -8.79
C ARG A 62 2.25 -21.99 -8.45
N HIS A 63 2.04 -22.92 -7.53
CA HIS A 63 0.71 -23.39 -7.14
C HIS A 63 -0.10 -22.31 -6.41
N LEU A 64 0.54 -21.45 -5.60
CA LEU A 64 -0.12 -20.32 -4.96
C LEU A 64 -0.51 -19.25 -5.99
N LYS A 65 0.43 -18.90 -6.86
CA LYS A 65 0.22 -17.92 -7.93
C LYS A 65 -0.93 -18.28 -8.88
N GLU A 66 -1.05 -19.57 -9.24
CA GLU A 66 -2.05 -20.03 -10.21
C GLU A 66 -3.43 -20.27 -9.58
N GLN A 67 -3.51 -20.58 -8.29
CA GLN A 67 -4.74 -21.04 -7.64
C GLN A 67 -5.33 -20.05 -6.65
N CYS A 68 -4.53 -19.12 -6.09
CA CYS A 68 -4.97 -18.22 -5.05
C CYS A 68 -5.07 -16.78 -5.56
N HIS A 69 -5.94 -16.01 -4.92
CA HIS A 69 -5.91 -14.54 -4.99
C HIS A 69 -5.54 -14.02 -3.61
N VAL A 70 -4.43 -13.26 -3.51
CA VAL A 70 -3.90 -12.80 -2.22
C VAL A 70 -3.57 -11.32 -2.29
N ASN A 71 -4.10 -10.56 -1.33
CA ASN A 71 -3.74 -9.18 -1.08
C ASN A 71 -2.99 -9.06 0.25
N ILE A 72 -1.83 -8.40 0.22
CA ILE A 72 -0.97 -8.16 1.38
C ILE A 72 -0.94 -6.68 1.69
N ASN A 73 -1.24 -6.33 2.92
CA ASN A 73 -1.16 -4.97 3.41
C ASN A 73 -0.41 -4.95 4.73
N ALA A 74 0.70 -4.20 4.82
CA ALA A 74 1.48 -4.02 6.04
C ALA A 74 1.29 -2.63 6.64
N PHE A 75 1.22 -2.56 7.97
CA PHE A 75 1.15 -1.33 8.73
C PHE A 75 1.82 -1.54 10.10
N ASN A 76 2.91 -0.82 10.37
CA ASN A 76 3.73 -0.95 11.59
C ASN A 76 4.23 -2.38 11.86
N GLY A 77 4.46 -3.19 10.82
CA GLY A 77 4.83 -4.59 10.92
C GLY A 77 3.66 -5.53 11.19
N THR A 78 2.44 -5.02 11.37
CA THR A 78 1.21 -5.81 11.34
C THR A 78 0.82 -6.04 9.88
N VAL A 79 0.64 -7.30 9.49
CA VAL A 79 0.29 -7.68 8.12
C VAL A 79 -1.13 -8.21 8.08
N LEU A 80 -1.93 -7.63 7.21
CA LEU A 80 -3.25 -8.14 6.84
C LEU A 80 -3.13 -8.94 5.55
N VAL A 81 -3.59 -10.17 5.59
CA VAL A 81 -3.68 -11.07 4.43
C VAL A 81 -5.15 -11.27 4.09
N THR A 82 -5.59 -10.84 2.91
CA THR A 82 -6.96 -11.02 2.41
C THR A 82 -6.95 -11.71 1.05
N GLY A 83 -8.11 -12.17 0.61
CA GLY A 83 -8.27 -12.85 -0.66
C GLY A 83 -8.84 -14.25 -0.52
N GLN A 84 -8.55 -15.13 -1.48
CA GLN A 84 -9.10 -16.48 -1.55
C GLN A 84 -8.01 -17.53 -1.74
N ALA A 85 -8.14 -18.63 -1.01
CA ALA A 85 -7.36 -19.84 -1.20
C ALA A 85 -8.33 -21.04 -1.28
N PRO A 86 -8.26 -21.92 -2.30
CA PRO A 86 -9.19 -23.04 -2.50
C PRO A 86 -9.17 -24.12 -1.40
N SER A 87 -8.16 -24.11 -0.53
CA SER A 87 -8.06 -25.05 0.58
C SER A 87 -7.37 -24.45 1.79
N GLU A 88 -7.60 -25.03 2.96
CA GLU A 88 -6.88 -24.68 4.19
C GLU A 88 -5.38 -24.93 4.08
N GLU A 89 -4.96 -25.93 3.32
CA GLU A 89 -3.55 -26.22 3.07
C GLU A 89 -2.86 -25.05 2.36
N LEU A 90 -3.48 -24.52 1.29
CA LEU A 90 -2.96 -23.37 0.56
C LEU A 90 -2.98 -22.10 1.42
N SER A 91 -4.06 -21.88 2.20
CA SER A 91 -4.14 -20.78 3.16
C SER A 91 -3.00 -20.87 4.20
N ASN A 92 -2.78 -22.04 4.79
CA ASN A 92 -1.71 -22.24 5.77
C ASN A 92 -0.31 -22.05 5.17
N ASN A 93 -0.11 -22.45 3.92
CA ASN A 93 1.15 -22.22 3.20
C ASN A 93 1.40 -20.72 2.99
N ILE A 94 0.40 -19.97 2.55
CA ILE A 94 0.46 -18.50 2.44
C ILE A 94 0.85 -17.89 3.80
N MET A 95 0.17 -18.30 4.87
CA MET A 95 0.44 -17.80 6.21
C MET A 95 1.86 -18.10 6.69
N THR A 96 2.37 -19.28 6.41
CA THR A 96 3.74 -19.68 6.75
C THR A 96 4.77 -18.81 6.06
N ILE A 97 4.56 -18.54 4.77
CA ILE A 97 5.44 -17.64 3.98
C ILE A 97 5.42 -16.24 4.58
N VAL A 98 4.24 -15.64 4.79
CA VAL A 98 4.11 -14.26 5.27
C VAL A 98 4.69 -14.10 6.68
N GLN A 99 4.49 -15.09 7.57
CA GLN A 99 5.03 -15.05 8.93
C GLN A 99 6.55 -15.18 9.00
N ALA A 100 7.19 -15.74 7.97
CA ALA A 100 8.64 -15.88 7.90
C ALA A 100 9.37 -14.61 7.44
N ILE A 101 8.63 -13.60 6.93
CA ILE A 101 9.23 -12.38 6.40
C ILE A 101 9.81 -11.52 7.54
N ALA A 102 10.98 -10.96 7.30
CA ALA A 102 11.67 -10.12 8.26
C ALA A 102 10.83 -8.89 8.68
N ASN A 103 10.86 -8.52 9.95
CA ASN A 103 10.12 -7.41 10.56
C ASN A 103 8.60 -7.58 10.64
N VAL A 104 8.02 -8.69 10.21
CA VAL A 104 6.62 -9.03 10.48
C VAL A 104 6.46 -9.31 11.96
N LYS A 105 5.55 -8.59 12.62
CA LYS A 105 5.26 -8.69 14.05
C LYS A 105 3.99 -9.48 14.34
N LEU A 106 2.97 -9.27 13.51
CA LEU A 106 1.65 -9.88 13.65
C LEU A 106 1.05 -10.08 12.26
N VAL A 107 0.34 -11.20 12.06
CA VAL A 107 -0.38 -11.46 10.81
C VAL A 107 -1.85 -11.71 11.13
N HIS A 108 -2.72 -10.93 10.49
CA HIS A 108 -4.17 -11.15 10.47
C HIS A 108 -4.52 -11.96 9.22
N ASN A 109 -4.95 -13.22 9.43
CA ASN A 109 -5.44 -14.07 8.35
C ASN A 109 -6.93 -13.81 8.11
N ASN A 110 -7.23 -13.15 7.00
CA ASN A 110 -8.58 -12.91 6.50
C ASN A 110 -8.76 -13.52 5.10
N LEU A 111 -8.05 -14.61 4.80
CA LEU A 111 -8.30 -15.41 3.60
C LEU A 111 -9.62 -16.18 3.76
N SER A 112 -10.43 -16.16 2.72
CA SER A 112 -11.56 -17.09 2.62
C SER A 112 -11.14 -18.40 1.94
N ILE A 113 -11.70 -19.50 2.40
CA ILE A 113 -11.51 -20.81 1.76
C ILE A 113 -12.52 -20.89 0.62
N ASP A 114 -12.11 -20.39 -0.52
CA ASP A 114 -12.92 -20.32 -1.75
C ASP A 114 -12.01 -20.17 -2.97
N TYR A 115 -12.59 -20.30 -4.17
CA TYR A 115 -11.90 -19.98 -5.41
C TYR A 115 -11.77 -18.46 -5.58
N PRO A 116 -10.71 -17.99 -6.29
CA PRO A 116 -10.51 -16.57 -6.57
C PRO A 116 -11.76 -15.90 -7.18
N THR A 117 -12.13 -14.75 -6.65
CA THR A 117 -13.22 -13.94 -7.18
C THR A 117 -12.96 -13.51 -8.62
N ASP A 118 -14.02 -13.27 -9.37
CA ASP A 118 -13.94 -12.81 -10.74
C ASP A 118 -13.45 -11.35 -10.85
N THR A 119 -13.09 -10.94 -12.06
CA THR A 119 -12.60 -9.59 -12.33
C THR A 119 -13.65 -8.51 -12.02
N ALA A 120 -14.94 -8.79 -12.21
CA ALA A 120 -16.01 -7.81 -11.92
C ALA A 120 -16.09 -7.53 -10.41
N THR A 121 -15.99 -8.56 -9.58
CA THR A 121 -15.96 -8.44 -8.12
C THR A 121 -14.74 -7.62 -7.68
N ARG A 122 -13.54 -7.93 -8.18
CA ARG A 122 -12.31 -7.17 -7.85
C ARG A 122 -12.37 -5.71 -8.30
N ASN A 123 -12.91 -5.43 -9.47
CA ASN A 123 -13.12 -4.05 -9.93
C ASN A 123 -14.12 -3.30 -9.02
N ASN A 124 -15.17 -3.96 -8.56
CA ASN A 124 -16.09 -3.36 -7.59
C ASN A 124 -15.39 -3.06 -6.25
N ASP A 125 -14.53 -3.95 -5.77
CA ASP A 125 -13.76 -3.75 -4.54
C ASP A 125 -12.79 -2.55 -4.65
N GLU A 126 -12.15 -2.37 -5.82
CA GLU A 126 -11.34 -1.19 -6.13
C GLU A 126 -12.17 0.09 -6.07
N LEU A 127 -13.36 0.11 -6.70
CA LEU A 127 -14.28 1.26 -6.66
C LEU A 127 -14.73 1.58 -5.22
N ILE A 128 -15.00 0.58 -4.38
CA ILE A 128 -15.32 0.78 -2.97
C ILE A 128 -14.12 1.42 -2.25
N THR A 129 -12.93 0.88 -2.45
CA THR A 129 -11.69 1.40 -1.84
C THR A 129 -11.46 2.87 -2.21
N GLU A 130 -11.60 3.21 -3.49
CA GLU A 130 -11.47 4.59 -3.96
C GLU A 130 -12.55 5.51 -3.40
N GLY A 131 -13.80 5.04 -3.35
CA GLY A 131 -14.91 5.76 -2.74
C GLY A 131 -14.68 6.09 -1.27
N VAL A 132 -14.21 5.11 -0.48
CA VAL A 132 -13.85 5.31 0.93
C VAL A 132 -12.72 6.34 1.07
N LYS A 133 -11.63 6.21 0.30
CA LYS A 133 -10.51 7.16 0.30
C LYS A 133 -10.95 8.57 -0.09
N ALA A 134 -11.81 8.70 -1.11
CA ALA A 134 -12.38 9.99 -1.53
C ALA A 134 -13.23 10.62 -0.43
N ALA A 135 -14.01 9.82 0.29
CA ALA A 135 -14.82 10.28 1.43
C ALA A 135 -13.93 10.73 2.60
N PHE A 136 -12.84 10.03 2.90
CA PHE A 136 -11.87 10.45 3.92
C PHE A 136 -11.23 11.79 3.57
N ASN A 137 -10.93 12.05 2.29
CA ASN A 137 -10.41 13.34 1.82
C ASN A 137 -11.37 14.51 2.06
N GLN A 138 -12.62 14.27 2.40
CA GLN A 138 -13.62 15.32 2.69
C GLN A 138 -13.81 15.58 4.19
N ILE A 139 -13.17 14.82 5.06
CA ILE A 139 -13.22 15.04 6.52
C ILE A 139 -12.54 16.37 6.84
N ARG A 140 -13.32 17.31 7.42
CA ARG A 140 -12.86 18.66 7.83
C ARG A 140 -13.18 18.95 9.30
N THR A 141 -13.84 18.01 9.95
CA THR A 141 -14.37 18.20 11.32
C THR A 141 -13.35 17.83 12.39
N ILE A 142 -12.29 17.12 12.02
CA ILE A 142 -11.23 16.69 12.93
C ILE A 142 -9.95 17.45 12.57
N PRO A 143 -9.39 18.26 13.50
CA PRO A 143 -8.08 18.85 13.31
C PRO A 143 -7.01 17.77 13.12
N ASP A 144 -6.04 18.03 12.27
CA ASP A 144 -4.87 17.18 12.01
C ASP A 144 -5.21 15.72 11.58
N PHE A 145 -6.42 15.49 11.07
CA PHE A 145 -6.77 14.25 10.40
C PHE A 145 -6.34 14.29 8.94
N TYR A 146 -5.49 13.36 8.56
CA TYR A 146 -5.08 13.14 7.18
C TYR A 146 -5.53 11.76 6.70
N PRO A 147 -6.14 11.64 5.51
CA PRO A 147 -6.59 10.37 4.95
C PRO A 147 -5.50 9.30 4.86
N SER A 148 -4.24 9.71 4.69
CA SER A 148 -3.05 8.84 4.65
C SER A 148 -2.77 8.09 5.96
N MET A 149 -3.34 8.54 7.09
CA MET A 149 -3.26 7.84 8.38
C MET A 149 -3.97 6.49 8.38
N ILE A 150 -4.90 6.28 7.44
CA ILE A 150 -5.69 5.05 7.35
C ILE A 150 -5.46 4.38 6.00
N LYS A 151 -4.87 3.19 6.05
CA LYS A 151 -4.76 2.30 4.90
C LYS A 151 -6.10 1.59 4.70
N VAL A 152 -6.63 1.66 3.49
CA VAL A 152 -7.91 1.06 3.11
C VAL A 152 -7.66 -0.05 2.11
N ASN A 153 -8.18 -1.23 2.37
CA ASN A 153 -8.24 -2.36 1.45
C ASN A 153 -9.67 -2.89 1.42
N THR A 154 -10.14 -3.35 0.27
CA THR A 154 -11.44 -4.00 0.14
C THR A 154 -11.27 -5.36 -0.50
N GLU A 155 -11.92 -6.36 0.05
CA GLU A 155 -11.96 -7.72 -0.48
C GLU A 155 -13.39 -8.26 -0.35
N ASN A 156 -14.00 -8.66 -1.45
CA ASN A 156 -15.38 -9.17 -1.53
C ASN A 156 -16.42 -8.28 -0.82
N SER A 157 -16.29 -6.95 -1.02
CA SER A 157 -17.11 -5.89 -0.40
C SER A 157 -16.94 -5.75 1.13
N VAL A 158 -15.96 -6.41 1.74
CA VAL A 158 -15.51 -6.18 3.12
C VAL A 158 -14.40 -5.15 3.09
N VAL A 159 -14.57 -4.04 3.81
CA VAL A 159 -13.56 -2.97 3.90
C VAL A 159 -12.71 -3.17 5.14
N TYR A 160 -11.41 -3.25 4.94
CA TYR A 160 -10.40 -3.35 5.99
C TYR A 160 -9.72 -2.00 6.19
N LEU A 161 -9.70 -1.52 7.43
CA LEU A 161 -9.09 -0.25 7.81
C LEU A 161 -7.93 -0.51 8.78
N MET A 162 -6.72 -0.16 8.38
CA MET A 162 -5.52 -0.20 9.24
C MET A 162 -5.03 1.23 9.46
N GLY A 163 -4.58 1.57 10.67
CA GLY A 163 -4.12 2.93 10.90
C GLY A 163 -3.67 3.17 12.34
N LEU A 164 -2.87 4.22 12.53
CA LEU A 164 -2.47 4.75 13.82
C LEU A 164 -3.31 6.00 14.10
N VAL A 165 -4.35 5.87 14.92
CA VAL A 165 -5.43 6.86 15.03
C VAL A 165 -5.87 7.09 16.48
N HIS A 166 -6.42 8.27 16.75
CA HIS A 166 -7.21 8.50 17.96
C HIS A 166 -8.58 7.83 17.88
N ARG A 167 -9.20 7.51 19.01
CA ARG A 167 -10.51 6.83 19.07
C ARG A 167 -11.61 7.59 18.32
N GLU A 168 -11.60 8.91 18.39
CA GLU A 168 -12.55 9.76 17.66
C GLU A 168 -12.38 9.62 16.14
N GLU A 169 -11.12 9.64 15.66
CA GLU A 169 -10.79 9.50 14.24
C GLU A 169 -11.22 8.13 13.71
N GLY A 170 -10.90 7.05 14.43
CA GLY A 170 -11.34 5.71 14.09
C GLY A 170 -12.87 5.58 14.05
N THR A 171 -13.57 6.20 15.01
CA THR A 171 -15.03 6.21 15.04
C THR A 171 -15.64 6.92 13.84
N ILE A 172 -15.07 8.07 13.45
CA ILE A 172 -15.54 8.83 12.28
C ILE A 172 -15.22 8.09 10.99
N ALA A 173 -14.02 7.52 10.88
CA ALA A 173 -13.65 6.70 9.72
C ALA A 173 -14.61 5.53 9.49
N ILE A 174 -14.97 4.79 10.55
CA ILE A 174 -15.96 3.71 10.49
C ILE A 174 -17.33 4.23 10.02
N LYS A 175 -17.81 5.36 10.59
CA LYS A 175 -19.11 5.94 10.22
C LYS A 175 -19.14 6.34 8.74
N ILE A 176 -18.09 6.98 8.25
CA ILE A 176 -18.00 7.42 6.85
C ILE A 176 -17.91 6.21 5.91
N THR A 177 -17.14 5.20 6.27
CA THR A 177 -17.03 3.96 5.49
C THR A 177 -18.39 3.26 5.38
N LYS A 178 -19.20 3.23 6.46
CA LYS A 178 -20.55 2.65 6.44
C LYS A 178 -21.53 3.34 5.49
N LEU A 179 -21.26 4.60 5.15
CA LEU A 179 -22.11 5.36 4.22
C LEU A 179 -21.75 5.11 2.74
N GLN A 180 -20.65 4.42 2.48
CA GLN A 180 -20.27 4.14 1.11
C GLN A 180 -21.12 3.02 0.50
N PRO A 181 -21.54 3.17 -0.77
CA PRO A 181 -22.33 2.15 -1.43
C PRO A 181 -21.55 0.83 -1.56
N SER A 182 -22.26 -0.27 -1.56
CA SER A 182 -21.72 -1.63 -1.72
C SER A 182 -20.81 -2.15 -0.60
N VAL A 183 -20.56 -1.39 0.47
CA VAL A 183 -19.86 -1.89 1.66
C VAL A 183 -20.77 -2.83 2.42
N LYS A 184 -20.37 -4.10 2.58
CA LYS A 184 -21.09 -5.12 3.32
C LYS A 184 -20.67 -5.18 4.78
N GLU A 185 -19.37 -5.12 5.02
CA GLU A 185 -18.76 -5.26 6.33
C GLU A 185 -17.53 -4.36 6.45
N ILE A 186 -17.17 -4.01 7.70
CA ILE A 186 -15.96 -3.24 8.00
C ILE A 186 -15.19 -3.98 9.09
N VAL A 187 -13.93 -4.26 8.81
CA VAL A 187 -12.96 -4.82 9.75
C VAL A 187 -11.93 -3.76 10.08
N THR A 188 -11.68 -3.50 11.34
CA THR A 188 -10.70 -2.50 11.77
C THR A 188 -9.50 -3.15 12.45
N ILE A 189 -8.31 -2.73 12.04
CA ILE A 189 -7.02 -3.12 12.58
C ILE A 189 -6.31 -1.82 12.97
N PHE A 190 -6.94 -1.07 13.89
CA PHE A 190 -6.41 0.21 14.35
C PHE A 190 -5.47 0.03 15.54
N GLU A 191 -4.37 0.77 15.50
CA GLU A 191 -3.54 1.07 16.64
C GLU A 191 -4.00 2.42 17.22
N TYR A 192 -4.36 2.47 18.50
CA TYR A 192 -4.81 3.69 19.15
C TYR A 192 -3.69 4.36 19.92
N ILE A 193 -3.64 5.70 19.83
CA ILE A 193 -2.57 6.55 20.42
C ILE A 193 -3.08 7.41 21.59
N ASP A 194 -4.19 7.10 22.20
CA ASP A 194 -4.79 7.74 23.39
C ASP A 194 -4.96 6.79 24.58
#